data_b93f8d82dc7f1c1c1fb7f5cd2a86f332
#
_entry.id   b93f8d82dc7f1c1c1fb7f5cd2a86f332
#
_cell.length_a   1.000
_cell.length_b   1.000
_cell.length_c   1.000
_cell.angle_alpha   90.00
_cell.angle_beta   90.00
_cell.angle_gamma   90.00
#
_symmetry.space_group_name_H-M   'P 1'
#
loop_
_entity.id
_entity.type
_entity.pdbx_description
1 polymer ?
#
loop_
_entity_poly.entity_id
_entity_poly.type
_entity_poly.pdbx_seq_one_letter_code
_entity_poly.pdbx_strand_id
1 'polypeptide(L)'
;MHKETSGFGDHAVATLQANASIPEGMGIDGHYHVVCHDKDGNLKWEDGFPNLVVAVGKQLLLDTLLRTSGTYTTVGPFLGLIDNSTSFAAADTMTSKTWTELTTYTVGGSAVRGTAVFAASTSSGTTPSNVTTSTATAITYTMTGSATVYGCFLVTGSGAVSTISSTAGTLYSEIGRAHV
;
A
#
# COMPACT_ATOMS: atom_id res chain seq x y z
N MET A 1 22.30 47.45 13.21
CA MET A 1 21.73 46.66 14.28
C MET A 1 20.35 47.21 14.59
N HIS A 2 19.30 46.70 13.95
CA HIS A 2 17.92 47.13 14.20
C HIS A 2 17.44 46.47 15.49
N LYS A 3 17.03 47.27 16.40
CA LYS A 3 16.46 46.84 17.68
C LYS A 3 14.94 46.90 17.51
N GLU A 4 14.27 45.78 17.32
CA GLU A 4 12.82 45.70 17.38
C GLU A 4 12.35 45.78 18.81
N THR A 5 11.47 46.72 19.07
CA THR A 5 10.74 46.84 20.36
C THR A 5 9.33 46.35 20.11
N SER A 6 9.00 45.15 20.60
CA SER A 6 7.63 44.66 20.60
C SER A 6 6.78 45.40 21.64
N GLY A 7 5.67 46.00 21.20
CA GLY A 7 4.66 46.63 22.08
C GLY A 7 3.68 45.59 22.63
N PHE A 8 3.07 45.90 23.77
CA PHE A 8 1.96 45.11 24.33
C PHE A 8 0.78 45.13 23.34
N GLY A 9 0.55 44.03 22.62
CA GLY A 9 -0.52 43.92 21.63
C GLY A 9 -0.09 43.32 20.29
N ASP A 10 1.18 42.99 20.10
CA ASP A 10 1.65 42.32 18.92
C ASP A 10 1.15 40.87 18.88
N HIS A 11 0.31 40.59 17.89
CA HIS A 11 -0.10 39.24 17.57
C HIS A 11 0.79 38.74 16.42
N ALA A 12 1.74 37.87 16.74
CA ALA A 12 2.49 37.14 15.72
C ALA A 12 1.63 35.97 15.18
N VAL A 13 1.17 36.10 13.95
CA VAL A 13 0.56 34.97 13.24
C VAL A 13 1.66 34.29 12.45
N ALA A 14 2.12 33.12 12.89
CA ALA A 14 3.00 32.29 12.13
C ALA A 14 2.15 31.42 11.16
N THR A 15 2.21 31.73 9.87
CA THR A 15 1.65 30.86 8.84
C THR A 15 2.75 29.94 8.35
N LEU A 16 2.66 28.67 8.67
CA LEU A 16 3.55 27.65 8.10
C LEU A 16 3.07 27.34 6.67
N GLN A 17 3.73 27.93 5.68
CA GLN A 17 3.57 27.53 4.28
C GLN A 17 4.60 26.46 3.96
N ALA A 18 4.14 25.26 3.70
CA ALA A 18 4.98 24.24 3.07
C ALA A 18 5.24 24.68 1.62
N ASN A 19 6.45 25.18 1.37
CA ASN A 19 6.86 25.58 0.01
C ASN A 19 7.20 24.31 -0.76
N ALA A 20 6.49 24.07 -1.86
CA ALA A 20 6.64 22.88 -2.73
C ALA A 20 8.04 22.76 -3.40
N SER A 21 8.97 23.65 -3.09
CA SER A 21 10.32 23.67 -3.66
C SER A 21 11.41 23.10 -2.74
N ILE A 22 11.06 22.61 -1.54
CA ILE A 22 12.02 21.85 -0.72
C ILE A 22 11.97 20.42 -1.23
N PRO A 23 13.06 19.87 -1.77
CA PRO A 23 13.08 18.50 -2.32
C PRO A 23 13.10 17.43 -1.20
N GLU A 24 12.68 17.74 0.00
CA GLU A 24 12.44 16.80 1.09
C GLU A 24 11.01 16.25 0.96
N GLY A 25 10.76 15.56 -0.16
CA GLY A 25 9.56 14.75 -0.29
C GLY A 25 9.65 13.56 0.67
N MET A 26 8.61 13.30 1.44
CA MET A 26 8.48 12.04 2.15
C MET A 26 8.29 10.94 1.10
N GLY A 27 9.40 10.29 0.72
CA GLY A 27 9.39 9.13 -0.16
C GLY A 27 8.75 7.97 0.59
N ILE A 28 7.64 7.46 0.07
CA ILE A 28 7.01 6.24 0.56
C ILE A 28 7.11 5.25 -0.57
N ASP A 29 7.86 4.20 -0.35
CA ASP A 29 8.00 3.07 -1.26
C ASP A 29 7.72 1.77 -0.51
N GLY A 30 7.49 0.72 -1.24
CA GLY A 30 7.36 -0.62 -0.71
C GLY A 30 7.96 -1.61 -1.71
N HIS A 31 8.22 -2.79 -1.25
CA HIS A 31 8.79 -3.86 -2.06
C HIS A 31 8.02 -5.15 -1.81
N TYR A 32 7.64 -5.82 -2.88
CA TYR A 32 7.03 -7.15 -2.82
C TYR A 32 8.05 -8.21 -3.22
N HIS A 33 8.02 -9.32 -2.50
CA HIS A 33 8.78 -10.51 -2.83
C HIS A 33 7.79 -11.66 -3.03
N VAL A 34 7.84 -12.31 -4.17
CA VAL A 34 6.90 -13.37 -4.56
C VAL A 34 7.67 -14.62 -4.93
N VAL A 35 7.24 -15.73 -4.37
CA VAL A 35 7.77 -17.06 -4.68
C VAL A 35 6.62 -17.92 -5.20
N CYS A 36 6.79 -18.54 -6.36
CA CYS A 36 5.80 -19.44 -6.95
C CYS A 36 6.31 -20.86 -6.94
N HIS A 37 5.51 -21.77 -6.44
CA HIS A 37 5.78 -23.20 -6.46
C HIS A 37 4.76 -23.94 -7.35
N ASP A 38 5.16 -25.09 -7.90
CA ASP A 38 4.24 -26.00 -8.56
C ASP A 38 3.41 -26.82 -7.54
N LYS A 39 2.52 -27.70 -8.03
CA LYS A 39 1.68 -28.56 -7.19
C LYS A 39 2.47 -29.54 -6.33
N ASP A 40 3.71 -29.84 -6.69
CA ASP A 40 4.60 -30.78 -6.02
C ASP A 40 5.56 -30.06 -5.03
N GLY A 41 5.44 -28.73 -4.92
CA GLY A 41 6.24 -27.89 -4.03
C GLY A 41 7.57 -27.44 -4.60
N ASN A 42 7.86 -27.69 -5.88
CA ASN A 42 9.09 -27.25 -6.52
C ASN A 42 9.00 -25.76 -6.89
N LEU A 43 10.08 -25.03 -6.71
CA LEU A 43 10.18 -23.64 -7.11
C LEU A 43 10.02 -23.51 -8.63
N LYS A 44 9.06 -22.73 -9.07
CA LYS A 44 8.87 -22.35 -10.48
C LYS A 44 9.59 -21.07 -10.83
N TRP A 45 9.37 -20.05 -10.01
CA TRP A 45 10.03 -18.75 -10.15
C TRP A 45 9.96 -17.97 -8.82
N GLU A 46 10.83 -16.99 -8.70
CA GLU A 46 10.92 -16.05 -7.60
C GLU A 46 11.24 -14.66 -8.16
N ASP A 47 10.61 -13.63 -7.64
CA ASP A 47 10.88 -12.26 -8.07
C ASP A 47 10.63 -11.26 -6.94
N GLY A 48 11.30 -10.11 -7.02
CA GLY A 48 11.14 -8.99 -6.10
C GLY A 48 11.05 -7.68 -6.85
N PHE A 49 10.07 -6.84 -6.48
CA PHE A 49 9.80 -5.61 -7.21
C PHE A 49 9.27 -4.48 -6.31
N PRO A 50 9.61 -3.21 -6.63
CA PRO A 50 9.05 -2.05 -5.93
C PRO A 50 7.57 -1.89 -6.28
N ASN A 51 6.78 -1.40 -5.33
CA ASN A 51 5.39 -1.06 -5.58
C ASN A 51 5.20 0.42 -5.96
N LEU A 52 4.06 0.73 -6.55
CA LEU A 52 3.58 2.09 -6.75
C LEU A 52 2.60 2.44 -5.62
N VAL A 53 2.99 3.32 -4.71
CA VAL A 53 2.04 3.90 -3.73
C VAL A 53 1.22 4.97 -4.43
N VAL A 54 -0.07 4.71 -4.62
CA VAL A 54 -0.99 5.59 -5.35
C VAL A 54 -1.33 6.86 -4.55
N ALA A 55 -1.85 7.89 -5.22
CA ALA A 55 -2.13 9.18 -4.59
C ALA A 55 -3.11 9.07 -3.39
N VAL A 56 -4.17 8.27 -3.53
CA VAL A 56 -5.13 8.06 -2.44
C VAL A 56 -4.52 7.27 -1.25
N GLY A 57 -3.54 6.41 -1.50
CA GLY A 57 -2.77 5.73 -0.46
C GLY A 57 -1.89 6.71 0.33
N LYS A 58 -1.22 7.62 -0.35
CA LYS A 58 -0.43 8.71 0.28
C LYS A 58 -1.32 9.65 1.09
N GLN A 59 -2.49 10.01 0.53
CA GLN A 59 -3.47 10.83 1.24
C GLN A 59 -3.95 10.16 2.52
N LEU A 60 -4.26 8.85 2.48
CA LEU A 60 -4.67 8.11 3.67
C LEU A 60 -3.63 8.17 4.79
N LEU A 61 -2.34 8.07 4.47
CA LEU A 61 -1.26 8.20 5.45
C LEU A 61 -1.23 9.59 6.08
N LEU A 62 -1.30 10.66 5.27
CA LEU A 62 -1.30 12.04 5.76
C LEU A 62 -2.53 12.31 6.64
N ASP A 63 -3.70 11.85 6.21
CA ASP A 63 -4.94 12.02 6.96
C ASP A 63 -4.90 11.26 8.30
N THR A 64 -4.33 10.06 8.33
CA THR A 64 -4.20 9.26 9.55
C THR A 64 -3.27 9.90 10.56
N LEU A 65 -2.19 10.54 10.10
CA LEU A 65 -1.16 11.10 10.98
C LEU A 65 -1.42 12.55 11.39
N LEU A 66 -1.96 13.38 10.49
CA LEU A 66 -1.94 14.83 10.64
C LEU A 66 -3.34 15.45 10.76
N ARG A 67 -4.39 14.74 10.34
CA ARG A 67 -5.73 15.29 10.38
C ARG A 67 -6.41 15.04 11.73
N THR A 68 -6.81 16.12 12.39
CA THR A 68 -7.44 16.06 13.74
C THR A 68 -8.93 15.72 13.71
N SER A 69 -9.59 15.82 12.55
CA SER A 69 -11.02 15.54 12.38
C SER A 69 -11.24 14.29 11.54
N GLY A 70 -11.98 13.34 12.08
CA GLY A 70 -12.33 12.09 11.42
C GLY A 70 -11.72 10.88 12.12
N THR A 71 -12.46 9.78 12.10
CA THR A 71 -11.97 8.51 12.61
C THR A 71 -11.39 7.73 11.43
N TYR A 72 -10.08 7.64 11.36
CA TYR A 72 -9.39 6.80 10.40
C TYR A 72 -9.17 5.42 11.01
N THR A 73 -9.93 4.45 10.56
CA THR A 73 -9.75 3.07 10.97
C THR A 73 -8.94 2.35 9.91
N THR A 74 -7.77 1.87 10.27
CA THR A 74 -7.03 0.92 9.44
C THR A 74 -7.72 -0.44 9.54
N VAL A 75 -8.33 -0.87 8.46
CA VAL A 75 -8.92 -2.20 8.31
C VAL A 75 -8.11 -2.96 7.27
N GLY A 76 -7.74 -4.17 7.56
CA GLY A 76 -6.80 -4.94 6.77
C GLY A 76 -5.36 -4.71 7.29
N PRO A 77 -4.37 -4.44 6.45
CA PRO A 77 -4.46 -4.35 4.99
C PRO A 77 -4.68 -5.71 4.31
N PHE A 78 -5.36 -5.70 3.17
CA PHE A 78 -5.64 -6.89 2.38
C PHE A 78 -4.87 -6.84 1.06
N LEU A 79 -4.17 -7.92 0.76
CA LEU A 79 -3.42 -8.11 -0.47
C LEU A 79 -4.23 -8.97 -1.44
N GLY A 80 -4.48 -8.46 -2.65
CA GLY A 80 -5.11 -9.19 -3.74
C GLY A 80 -4.17 -9.36 -4.93
N LEU A 81 -4.50 -10.30 -5.81
CA LEU A 81 -3.74 -10.56 -7.03
C LEU A 81 -4.43 -9.89 -8.23
N ILE A 82 -3.63 -9.48 -9.21
CA ILE A 82 -4.07 -8.85 -10.45
C ILE A 82 -3.97 -9.88 -11.57
N ASP A 83 -5.06 -10.05 -12.33
CA ASP A 83 -5.15 -10.93 -13.49
C ASP A 83 -4.65 -10.25 -14.76
N ASN A 84 -5.06 -9.01 -14.98
CA ASN A 84 -4.80 -8.27 -16.20
C ASN A 84 -4.67 -6.78 -15.93
N SER A 85 -3.76 -6.12 -16.64
CA SER A 85 -3.63 -4.66 -16.62
C SER A 85 -3.11 -4.14 -17.95
N THR A 86 -3.56 -2.93 -18.32
CA THR A 86 -2.97 -2.16 -19.44
C THR A 86 -1.96 -1.13 -18.93
N SER A 87 -2.10 -0.67 -17.70
CA SER A 87 -1.20 0.29 -17.06
C SER A 87 -1.46 0.36 -15.55
N PHE A 88 -0.50 0.90 -14.82
CA PHE A 88 -0.62 1.28 -13.41
C PHE A 88 -0.40 2.77 -13.31
N ALA A 89 -1.25 3.48 -12.59
CA ALA A 89 -1.19 4.93 -12.51
C ALA A 89 -1.32 5.43 -11.07
N ALA A 90 -0.56 6.48 -10.74
CA ALA A 90 -0.63 7.09 -9.41
C ALA A 90 -2.03 7.63 -9.04
N ALA A 91 -2.90 7.83 -10.02
CA ALA A 91 -4.27 8.27 -9.83
C ALA A 91 -5.27 7.11 -9.64
N ASP A 92 -4.84 5.86 -9.70
CA ASP A 92 -5.72 4.70 -9.58
C ASP A 92 -6.36 4.61 -8.19
N THR A 93 -7.57 4.12 -8.17
CA THR A 93 -8.37 3.87 -6.97
C THR A 93 -9.05 2.51 -7.08
N MET A 94 -9.63 2.00 -5.99
CA MET A 94 -10.38 0.74 -6.05
C MET A 94 -11.57 0.78 -7.04
N THR A 95 -12.13 1.96 -7.30
CA THR A 95 -13.27 2.15 -8.20
C THR A 95 -12.89 2.60 -9.61
N SER A 96 -11.68 3.15 -9.78
CA SER A 96 -11.18 3.66 -11.07
C SER A 96 -9.74 3.17 -11.28
N LYS A 97 -9.59 2.12 -12.04
CA LYS A 97 -8.33 1.45 -12.34
C LYS A 97 -8.44 0.69 -13.66
N THR A 98 -7.31 0.38 -14.29
CA THR A 98 -7.26 -0.29 -15.60
C THR A 98 -7.02 -1.79 -15.49
N TRP A 99 -6.87 -2.31 -14.28
CA TRP A 99 -6.63 -3.72 -14.03
C TRP A 99 -7.85 -4.43 -13.44
N THR A 100 -7.88 -5.75 -13.60
CA THR A 100 -8.88 -6.64 -13.01
C THR A 100 -8.25 -7.50 -11.93
N GLU A 101 -9.02 -7.77 -10.87
CA GLU A 101 -8.59 -8.66 -9.80
C GLU A 101 -8.71 -10.12 -10.24
N LEU A 102 -7.69 -10.90 -9.96
CA LEU A 102 -7.71 -12.34 -10.14
C LEU A 102 -8.69 -12.97 -9.14
N THR A 103 -9.55 -13.87 -9.61
CA THR A 103 -10.59 -14.50 -8.79
C THR A 103 -10.38 -16.00 -8.56
N THR A 104 -9.40 -16.59 -9.24
CA THR A 104 -9.14 -18.04 -9.25
C THR A 104 -8.09 -18.44 -8.21
N TYR A 105 -8.25 -17.96 -6.98
CA TYR A 105 -7.39 -18.36 -5.87
C TYR A 105 -8.16 -18.46 -4.56
N THR A 106 -7.54 -19.10 -3.57
CA THR A 106 -7.98 -19.11 -2.17
C THR A 106 -6.81 -18.76 -1.25
N VAL A 107 -7.14 -18.22 -0.08
CA VAL A 107 -6.22 -18.03 1.06
C VAL A 107 -6.79 -18.78 2.24
N GLY A 108 -6.03 -19.75 2.80
CA GLY A 108 -6.51 -20.60 3.86
C GLY A 108 -7.77 -21.40 3.51
N GLY A 109 -7.96 -21.76 2.22
CA GLY A 109 -9.12 -22.49 1.74
C GLY A 109 -10.36 -21.63 1.44
N SER A 110 -10.33 -20.32 1.70
CA SER A 110 -11.43 -19.39 1.43
C SER A 110 -11.14 -18.50 0.23
N ALA A 111 -12.15 -18.18 -0.58
CA ALA A 111 -12.04 -17.26 -1.71
C ALA A 111 -12.02 -15.80 -1.19
N VAL A 112 -10.90 -15.38 -0.65
CA VAL A 112 -10.68 -14.06 -0.06
C VAL A 112 -9.29 -13.52 -0.37
N ARG A 113 -9.12 -12.21 -0.29
CA ARG A 113 -7.81 -11.55 -0.28
C ARG A 113 -7.05 -11.94 0.99
N GLY A 114 -5.73 -12.02 0.90
CA GLY A 114 -4.89 -12.30 2.06
C GLY A 114 -4.75 -11.10 2.98
N THR A 115 -4.78 -11.33 4.29
CA THR A 115 -4.48 -10.27 5.26
C THR A 115 -2.97 -10.13 5.39
N ALA A 116 -2.43 -8.95 5.08
CA ALA A 116 -1.02 -8.66 5.26
C ALA A 116 -0.74 -8.29 6.72
N VAL A 117 0.27 -8.91 7.30
CA VAL A 117 0.70 -8.65 8.68
C VAL A 117 2.07 -7.98 8.64
N PHE A 118 2.13 -6.72 9.03
CA PHE A 118 3.36 -5.96 9.12
C PHE A 118 3.91 -5.97 10.54
N ALA A 119 5.23 -6.07 10.67
CA ALA A 119 5.91 -5.89 11.95
C ALA A 119 5.80 -4.43 12.41
N ALA A 120 6.08 -4.18 13.68
CA ALA A 120 6.25 -2.82 14.16
C ALA A 120 7.39 -2.14 13.39
N SER A 121 7.20 -0.86 13.06
CA SER A 121 8.24 -0.11 12.37
C SER A 121 9.48 0.01 13.25
N THR A 122 10.64 -0.17 12.64
CA THR A 122 11.92 -0.02 13.31
C THR A 122 12.48 1.38 13.05
N SER A 123 13.01 2.02 14.08
CA SER A 123 13.61 3.35 13.99
C SER A 123 15.15 3.32 13.88
N SER A 124 15.74 2.15 13.59
CA SER A 124 17.19 2.07 13.42
C SER A 124 17.61 2.63 12.07
N GLY A 125 18.33 3.73 12.09
CA GLY A 125 18.81 4.40 10.87
C GLY A 125 17.91 5.56 10.43
N THR A 126 18.15 6.06 9.23
CA THR A 126 17.47 7.21 8.64
C THR A 126 16.18 6.86 7.90
N THR A 127 15.92 5.58 7.68
CA THR A 127 14.76 5.10 6.93
C THR A 127 13.95 4.11 7.78
N PRO A 128 12.86 4.56 8.42
CA PRO A 128 11.96 3.66 9.13
C PRO A 128 11.33 2.66 8.16
N SER A 129 11.24 1.40 8.56
CA SER A 129 10.58 0.37 7.77
C SER A 129 9.76 -0.57 8.64
N ASN A 130 8.68 -1.09 8.11
CA ASN A 130 7.97 -2.22 8.69
C ASN A 130 7.88 -3.34 7.64
N VAL A 131 8.37 -4.49 7.97
CA VAL A 131 8.46 -5.63 7.05
C VAL A 131 7.75 -6.83 7.64
N THR A 132 7.13 -7.62 6.78
CA THR A 132 6.81 -9.00 7.14
C THR A 132 8.08 -9.82 6.98
N THR A 133 8.72 -10.17 8.08
CA THR A 133 10.08 -10.75 8.04
C THR A 133 10.12 -12.27 8.12
N SER A 134 9.00 -12.95 8.22
CA SER A 134 8.99 -14.40 8.36
C SER A 134 8.09 -15.07 7.33
N THR A 135 8.50 -16.23 6.87
CA THR A 135 7.67 -17.14 6.08
C THR A 135 6.34 -17.49 6.78
N ALA A 136 6.28 -17.41 8.11
CA ALA A 136 5.06 -17.64 8.88
C ALA A 136 4.00 -16.53 8.70
N THR A 137 4.40 -15.33 8.27
CA THR A 137 3.49 -14.19 7.99
C THR A 137 3.31 -13.94 6.51
N ALA A 138 3.97 -14.70 5.64
CA ALA A 138 3.76 -14.66 4.20
C ALA A 138 2.33 -15.11 3.86
N ILE A 139 1.70 -14.41 2.93
CA ILE A 139 0.39 -14.79 2.42
C ILE A 139 0.57 -15.88 1.38
N THR A 140 -0.05 -17.04 1.62
CA THR A 140 -0.04 -18.15 0.67
C THR A 140 -1.35 -18.16 -0.13
N TYR A 141 -1.22 -18.01 -1.44
CA TYR A 141 -2.32 -18.13 -2.39
C TYR A 141 -2.31 -19.53 -3.01
N THR A 142 -3.43 -20.25 -2.91
CA THR A 142 -3.63 -21.52 -3.58
C THR A 142 -4.47 -21.28 -4.83
N MET A 143 -3.89 -21.53 -6.01
CA MET A 143 -4.59 -21.35 -7.27
C MET A 143 -5.62 -22.46 -7.45
N THR A 144 -6.84 -22.08 -7.83
CA THR A 144 -7.97 -23.00 -8.05
C THR A 144 -8.23 -23.28 -9.54
N GLY A 145 -7.47 -22.65 -10.42
CA GLY A 145 -7.54 -22.82 -11.87
C GLY A 145 -6.30 -22.26 -12.54
N SER A 146 -6.20 -22.46 -13.86
CA SER A 146 -5.16 -21.83 -14.67
C SER A 146 -5.38 -20.32 -14.69
N ALA A 147 -4.37 -19.56 -14.37
CA ALA A 147 -4.40 -18.10 -14.36
C ALA A 147 -2.99 -17.53 -14.52
N THR A 148 -2.93 -16.31 -15.02
CA THR A 148 -1.70 -15.51 -15.04
C THR A 148 -1.76 -14.53 -13.86
N VAL A 149 -0.77 -14.55 -13.00
CA VAL A 149 -0.61 -13.52 -11.98
C VAL A 149 0.15 -12.37 -12.61
N TYR A 150 -0.57 -11.29 -12.91
CA TYR A 150 0.00 -10.10 -13.55
C TYR A 150 0.64 -9.14 -12.54
N GLY A 151 0.17 -9.17 -11.30
CA GLY A 151 0.66 -8.31 -10.24
C GLY A 151 -0.13 -8.50 -8.94
N CYS A 152 0.04 -7.56 -8.04
CA CYS A 152 -0.73 -7.52 -6.79
C CYS A 152 -1.07 -6.07 -6.39
N PHE A 153 -2.03 -5.93 -5.48
CA PHE A 153 -2.44 -4.64 -4.93
C PHE A 153 -2.74 -4.76 -3.44
N LEU A 154 -2.57 -3.67 -2.73
CA LEU A 154 -2.87 -3.57 -1.30
C LEU A 154 -4.02 -2.61 -1.07
N VAL A 155 -5.07 -3.05 -0.39
CA VAL A 155 -6.22 -2.25 0.00
C VAL A 155 -6.34 -2.17 1.52
N THR A 156 -6.62 -0.99 2.04
CA THR A 156 -6.75 -0.74 3.48
C THR A 156 -7.70 0.43 3.74
N GLY A 157 -7.75 0.91 4.97
CA GLY A 157 -8.57 2.06 5.35
C GLY A 157 -10.01 1.70 5.67
N SER A 158 -10.81 2.72 5.96
CA SER A 158 -12.20 2.55 6.34
C SER A 158 -12.99 1.81 5.26
N GLY A 159 -13.73 0.80 5.65
CA GLY A 159 -14.57 0.01 4.75
C GLY A 159 -13.83 -1.04 3.92
N ALA A 160 -12.51 -1.18 4.05
CA ALA A 160 -11.77 -2.23 3.36
C ALA A 160 -12.27 -3.62 3.79
N VAL A 161 -12.36 -4.53 2.81
CA VAL A 161 -12.82 -5.91 3.04
C VAL A 161 -11.92 -6.90 2.31
N SER A 162 -11.85 -8.12 2.83
CA SER A 162 -11.12 -9.22 2.21
C SER A 162 -11.84 -9.85 1.02
N THR A 163 -13.08 -9.45 0.74
CA THR A 163 -13.88 -10.01 -0.35
C THR A 163 -13.26 -9.71 -1.70
N ILE A 164 -12.99 -10.75 -2.50
CA ILE A 164 -12.50 -10.64 -3.88
C ILE A 164 -13.50 -9.83 -4.72
N SER A 165 -13.00 -9.02 -5.65
CA SER A 165 -13.75 -8.12 -6.53
C SER A 165 -14.48 -6.97 -5.82
N SER A 166 -14.37 -6.81 -4.51
CA SER A 166 -14.90 -5.64 -3.82
C SER A 166 -14.09 -4.39 -4.17
N THR A 167 -14.81 -3.27 -4.35
CA THR A 167 -14.21 -1.94 -4.56
C THR A 167 -14.16 -1.10 -3.27
N ALA A 168 -14.52 -1.67 -2.15
CA ALA A 168 -14.51 -1.00 -0.84
C ALA A 168 -13.09 -0.84 -0.29
N GLY A 169 -12.87 0.24 0.44
CA GLY A 169 -11.58 0.62 1.01
C GLY A 169 -10.77 1.54 0.11
N THR A 170 -9.56 1.88 0.56
CA THR A 170 -8.61 2.73 -0.15
C THR A 170 -7.52 1.88 -0.79
N LEU A 171 -7.34 1.99 -2.10
CA LEU A 171 -6.16 1.42 -2.77
C LEU A 171 -4.92 2.12 -2.23
N TYR A 172 -4.07 1.38 -1.53
CA TYR A 172 -2.83 1.92 -0.98
C TYR A 172 -1.71 1.86 -1.99
N SER A 173 -1.52 0.71 -2.58
CA SER A 173 -0.48 0.48 -3.57
C SER A 173 -0.85 -0.63 -4.54
N GLU A 174 -0.22 -0.58 -5.69
CA GLU A 174 -0.38 -1.57 -6.74
C GLU A 174 0.95 -1.80 -7.44
N ILE A 175 1.09 -2.95 -8.07
CA ILE A 175 2.20 -3.26 -8.94
C ILE A 175 1.83 -4.34 -9.93
N GLY A 176 2.33 -4.23 -11.14
CA GLY A 176 2.28 -5.26 -12.13
C GLY A 176 3.65 -5.50 -12.73
N ARG A 177 3.98 -6.75 -12.88
CA ARG A 177 5.00 -7.23 -13.78
C ARG A 177 4.53 -8.56 -14.33
N ALA A 178 4.35 -8.63 -15.64
CA ALA A 178 4.08 -9.90 -16.27
C ALA A 178 5.35 -10.77 -16.22
N HIS A 179 5.31 -11.81 -15.42
CA HIS A 179 6.08 -13.00 -15.75
C HIS A 179 5.19 -13.86 -16.64
N VAL A 180 5.52 -13.88 -17.91
CA VAL A 180 4.97 -14.81 -18.89
C VAL A 180 5.84 -16.04 -18.90
#